data_8300398267b2f402459f4ad446b0cd39
#
_entry.id   8300398267b2f402459f4ad446b0cd39
#
_cell.length_a   1.000
_cell.length_b   1.000
_cell.length_c   1.000
_cell.angle_alpha   90.00
_cell.angle_beta   90.00
_cell.angle_gamma   90.00
#
_symmetry.space_group_name_H-M   'P 1'
#
loop_
_entity.id
_entity.type
_entity.pdbx_description
1 polymer ?
#
loop_
_entity_poly.entity_id
_entity_poly.type
_entity_poly.pdbx_seq_one_letter_code
_entity_poly.pdbx_strand_id
1 'polypeptide(L)'
;MEELINQLIKDGYLRTPLIIKALRSVKRKDFITDDLKNEADINAPLPIGYGQTISQPLTVAFMLELLQPKPGEKILDIGAGSGWQTALLAYCVENPSAGGGRVIAVEFIPELAEFAKKNIAKYNFIEKGIVEVICGDGSRGLEKQAPFDKIIVAASATQEPEELKKQLKIGGRLVIPIKESIWLFIRKDEENFEKQEFPGFAFVPLING
;
A
#
# COMPACT_ATOMS: atom_id res chain seq x y z
N MET A 1 0.71 -17.45 8.93
CA MET A 1 0.20 -16.05 8.93
C MET A 1 -0.52 -15.67 10.24
N GLU A 2 -1.42 -16.50 10.76
CA GLU A 2 -2.15 -16.14 12.00
C GLU A 2 -1.22 -15.95 13.22
N GLU A 3 -0.22 -16.82 13.40
CA GLU A 3 0.80 -16.67 14.45
C GLU A 3 1.60 -15.36 14.30
N LEU A 4 1.97 -15.02 13.07
CA LEU A 4 2.67 -13.77 12.78
C LEU A 4 1.79 -12.55 13.10
N ILE A 5 0.52 -12.57 12.70
CA ILE A 5 -0.43 -11.47 13.01
C ILE A 5 -0.55 -11.32 14.54
N ASN A 6 -0.70 -12.41 15.28
CA ASN A 6 -0.78 -12.37 16.73
C ASN A 6 0.52 -11.84 17.39
N GLN A 7 1.68 -12.18 16.82
CA GLN A 7 2.95 -11.63 17.27
C GLN A 7 3.03 -10.12 17.03
N LEU A 8 2.64 -9.64 15.82
CA LEU A 8 2.64 -8.21 15.50
C LEU A 8 1.68 -7.41 16.40
N ILE A 9 0.56 -8.00 16.80
CA ILE A 9 -0.37 -7.40 17.77
C ILE A 9 0.30 -7.31 19.15
N LYS A 10 0.89 -8.40 19.62
CA LYS A 10 1.58 -8.46 20.92
C LYS A 10 2.72 -7.45 21.00
N ASP A 11 3.49 -7.31 19.93
CA ASP A 11 4.63 -6.38 19.85
C ASP A 11 4.19 -4.92 19.61
N GLY A 12 2.89 -4.67 19.42
CA GLY A 12 2.32 -3.34 19.26
C GLY A 12 2.52 -2.71 17.87
N TYR A 13 2.94 -3.48 16.87
CA TYR A 13 3.04 -3.04 15.48
C TYR A 13 1.69 -3.04 14.77
N LEU A 14 0.72 -3.82 15.25
CA LEU A 14 -0.59 -3.97 14.63
C LEU A 14 -1.67 -3.80 15.72
N ARG A 15 -2.55 -2.81 15.57
CA ARG A 15 -3.51 -2.37 16.60
C ARG A 15 -4.92 -2.16 16.08
N THR A 16 -5.05 -1.68 14.83
CA THR A 16 -6.34 -1.28 14.25
C THR A 16 -7.16 -2.50 13.85
N PRO A 17 -8.37 -2.72 14.43
CA PRO A 17 -9.17 -3.92 14.15
C PRO A 17 -9.47 -4.15 12.67
N LEU A 18 -9.66 -3.09 11.89
CA LEU A 18 -9.93 -3.17 10.46
C LEU A 18 -8.72 -3.71 9.69
N ILE A 19 -7.52 -3.24 10.02
CA ILE A 19 -6.26 -3.69 9.40
C ILE A 19 -5.98 -5.14 9.79
N ILE A 20 -6.22 -5.53 11.05
CA ILE A 20 -6.12 -6.92 11.52
C ILE A 20 -7.04 -7.83 10.70
N LYS A 21 -8.31 -7.42 10.50
CA LYS A 21 -9.27 -8.17 9.68
C LYS A 21 -8.82 -8.28 8.23
N ALA A 22 -8.28 -7.21 7.65
CA ALA A 22 -7.74 -7.23 6.28
C ALA A 22 -6.61 -8.25 6.14
N LEU A 23 -5.60 -8.23 7.02
CA LEU A 23 -4.48 -9.18 7.02
C LEU A 23 -4.93 -10.64 7.21
N ARG A 24 -6.00 -10.88 7.97
CA ARG A 24 -6.61 -12.20 8.14
C ARG A 24 -7.38 -12.66 6.91
N SER A 25 -8.00 -11.75 6.18
CA SER A 25 -8.88 -12.06 5.04
C SER A 25 -8.10 -12.16 3.73
N VAL A 26 -7.12 -11.27 3.51
CA VAL A 26 -6.33 -11.20 2.28
C VAL A 26 -5.03 -11.97 2.46
N LYS A 27 -4.97 -13.18 1.92
CA LYS A 27 -3.88 -14.13 2.17
C LYS A 27 -2.65 -13.79 1.33
N ARG A 28 -1.51 -13.50 1.97
CA ARG A 28 -0.24 -13.17 1.27
C ARG A 28 0.18 -14.23 0.25
N LYS A 29 -0.09 -15.51 0.52
CA LYS A 29 0.20 -16.63 -0.40
C LYS A 29 -0.46 -16.51 -1.78
N ASP A 30 -1.53 -15.74 -1.91
CA ASP A 30 -2.25 -15.54 -3.17
C ASP A 30 -1.58 -14.48 -4.06
N PHE A 31 -0.54 -13.81 -3.55
CA PHE A 31 0.20 -12.70 -4.16
C PHE A 31 1.67 -13.01 -4.42
N ILE A 32 2.07 -14.25 -4.32
CA ILE A 32 3.42 -14.74 -4.58
C ILE A 32 3.40 -15.87 -5.61
N THR A 33 4.55 -16.20 -6.16
CA THR A 33 4.72 -17.31 -7.12
C THR A 33 4.55 -18.66 -6.43
N ASP A 34 4.22 -19.68 -7.19
CA ASP A 34 3.87 -21.01 -6.65
C ASP A 34 5.01 -21.67 -5.88
N ASP A 35 6.23 -21.46 -6.29
CA ASP A 35 7.46 -21.99 -5.67
C ASP A 35 7.72 -21.39 -4.27
N LEU A 36 7.21 -20.18 -3.99
CA LEU A 36 7.41 -19.49 -2.70
C LEU A 36 6.21 -19.60 -1.74
N LYS A 37 5.12 -20.27 -2.12
CA LYS A 37 3.90 -20.35 -1.30
C LYS A 37 4.10 -20.87 0.11
N ASN A 38 5.07 -21.75 0.32
CA ASN A 38 5.42 -22.28 1.64
C ASN A 38 6.12 -21.24 2.53
N GLU A 39 6.66 -20.17 1.93
CA GLU A 39 7.34 -19.07 2.61
C GLU A 39 6.41 -17.86 2.87
N ALA A 40 5.15 -17.94 2.44
CA ALA A 40 4.20 -16.83 2.53
C ALA A 40 4.03 -16.25 3.94
N ASP A 41 4.26 -17.05 4.97
CA ASP A 41 4.07 -16.68 6.37
C ASP A 41 5.36 -16.17 7.04
N ILE A 42 6.49 -16.17 6.32
CA ILE A 42 7.77 -15.65 6.84
C ILE A 42 7.70 -14.13 6.92
N ASN A 43 8.18 -13.57 8.04
CA ASN A 43 8.27 -12.11 8.23
C ASN A 43 9.51 -11.54 7.53
N ALA A 44 9.61 -11.72 6.22
CA ALA A 44 10.66 -11.22 5.33
C ALA A 44 10.08 -10.81 3.99
N PRO A 45 10.75 -9.94 3.21
CA PRO A 45 10.39 -9.71 1.81
C PRO A 45 10.68 -10.99 0.99
N LEU A 46 9.86 -11.25 -0.04
CA LEU A 46 10.05 -12.36 -0.97
C LEU A 46 10.13 -11.85 -2.41
N PRO A 47 10.93 -12.45 -3.28
CA PRO A 47 11.04 -12.01 -4.67
C PRO A 47 9.73 -12.27 -5.45
N ILE A 48 9.37 -11.32 -6.32
CA ILE A 48 8.22 -11.44 -7.25
C ILE A 48 8.64 -11.30 -8.71
N GLY A 49 9.94 -11.35 -8.99
CA GLY A 49 10.51 -11.12 -10.31
C GLY A 49 10.89 -9.66 -10.55
N TYR A 50 11.55 -9.41 -11.68
CA TYR A 50 11.94 -8.08 -12.16
C TYR A 50 12.77 -7.25 -11.15
N GLY A 51 13.51 -7.90 -10.25
CA GLY A 51 14.25 -7.25 -9.17
C GLY A 51 13.36 -6.66 -8.05
N GLN A 52 12.05 -6.98 -8.05
CA GLN A 52 11.09 -6.48 -7.07
C GLN A 52 10.72 -7.56 -6.04
N THR A 53 10.14 -7.12 -4.92
CA THR A 53 9.72 -8.01 -3.83
C THR A 53 8.31 -7.69 -3.37
N ILE A 54 7.59 -8.71 -2.90
CA ILE A 54 6.46 -8.48 -1.98
C ILE A 54 7.03 -8.13 -0.61
N SER A 55 6.59 -7.02 -0.06
CA SER A 55 7.12 -6.49 1.20
C SER A 55 6.93 -7.44 2.39
N GLN A 56 7.82 -7.30 3.36
CA GLN A 56 7.73 -7.96 4.67
C GLN A 56 6.40 -7.65 5.35
N PRO A 57 5.69 -8.65 5.92
CA PRO A 57 4.41 -8.43 6.59
C PRO A 57 4.42 -7.37 7.68
N LEU A 58 5.47 -7.31 8.53
CA LEU A 58 5.63 -6.27 9.53
C LEU A 58 5.64 -4.88 8.88
N THR A 59 6.41 -4.71 7.81
CA THR A 59 6.53 -3.42 7.13
C THR A 59 5.19 -2.96 6.56
N VAL A 60 4.44 -3.87 5.91
CA VAL A 60 3.10 -3.55 5.38
C VAL A 60 2.13 -3.21 6.52
N ALA A 61 2.10 -3.99 7.60
CA ALA A 61 1.27 -3.71 8.76
C ALA A 61 1.58 -2.34 9.37
N PHE A 62 2.86 -2.03 9.53
CA PHE A 62 3.33 -0.75 10.07
C PHE A 62 2.92 0.43 9.17
N MET A 63 3.12 0.33 7.85
CA MET A 63 2.72 1.37 6.91
C MET A 63 1.20 1.58 6.89
N LEU A 64 0.41 0.51 6.95
CA LEU A 64 -1.06 0.61 7.04
C LEU A 64 -1.51 1.25 8.36
N GLU A 65 -0.85 0.95 9.48
CA GLU A 65 -1.13 1.61 10.77
C GLU A 65 -0.79 3.11 10.76
N LEU A 66 0.23 3.53 10.02
CA LEU A 66 0.51 4.96 9.82
C LEU A 66 -0.52 5.62 8.90
N LEU A 67 -0.92 4.92 7.84
CA LEU A 67 -1.87 5.41 6.84
C LEU A 67 -3.28 5.57 7.40
N GLN A 68 -3.72 4.62 8.26
CA GLN A 68 -5.07 4.59 8.85
C GLN A 68 -6.19 4.63 7.80
N PRO A 69 -6.26 3.65 6.88
CA PRO A 69 -7.31 3.60 5.85
C PRO A 69 -8.69 3.40 6.49
N LYS A 70 -9.72 4.03 5.90
CA LYS A 70 -11.11 3.98 6.38
C LYS A 70 -12.08 3.62 5.26
N PRO A 71 -13.23 2.99 5.59
CA PRO A 71 -14.29 2.73 4.62
C PRO A 71 -14.72 4.01 3.87
N GLY A 72 -14.87 3.90 2.56
CA GLY A 72 -15.30 4.99 1.68
C GLY A 72 -14.18 5.92 1.21
N GLU A 73 -12.95 5.77 1.69
CA GLU A 73 -11.81 6.61 1.26
C GLU A 73 -11.33 6.27 -0.15
N LYS A 74 -10.75 7.28 -0.82
CA LYS A 74 -10.04 7.18 -2.10
C LYS A 74 -8.55 7.18 -1.84
N ILE A 75 -7.87 6.08 -2.17
CA ILE A 75 -6.47 5.87 -1.88
C ILE A 75 -5.67 5.71 -3.18
N LEU A 76 -4.50 6.34 -3.24
CA LEU A 76 -3.49 6.09 -4.27
C LEU A 76 -2.40 5.17 -3.68
N ASP A 77 -2.15 4.06 -4.35
CA ASP A 77 -1.13 3.06 -4.01
C ASP A 77 -0.07 3.02 -5.12
N ILE A 78 1.15 3.47 -4.85
CA ILE A 78 2.24 3.57 -5.82
C ILE A 78 3.25 2.45 -5.57
N GLY A 79 3.52 1.67 -6.62
CA GLY A 79 4.33 0.45 -6.56
C GLY A 79 3.49 -0.75 -6.11
N ALA A 80 2.45 -1.08 -6.87
CA ALA A 80 1.52 -2.17 -6.52
C ALA A 80 2.22 -3.53 -6.41
N GLY A 81 3.30 -3.75 -7.18
CA GLY A 81 4.06 -4.99 -7.19
C GLY A 81 3.19 -6.21 -7.46
N SER A 82 3.04 -7.10 -6.49
CA SER A 82 2.16 -8.26 -6.58
C SER A 82 0.67 -7.95 -6.33
N GLY A 83 0.33 -6.76 -5.83
CA GLY A 83 -1.03 -6.33 -5.49
C GLY A 83 -1.47 -6.64 -4.05
N TRP A 84 -0.61 -7.18 -3.18
CA TRP A 84 -1.04 -7.56 -1.83
C TRP A 84 -1.42 -6.35 -0.98
N GLN A 85 -0.58 -5.30 -0.94
CA GLN A 85 -0.89 -4.04 -0.25
C GLN A 85 -2.17 -3.41 -0.80
N THR A 86 -2.30 -3.36 -2.13
CA THR A 86 -3.52 -2.87 -2.81
C THR A 86 -4.78 -3.61 -2.36
N ALA A 87 -4.72 -4.95 -2.26
CA ALA A 87 -5.87 -5.75 -1.83
C ALA A 87 -6.20 -5.55 -0.35
N LEU A 88 -5.20 -5.35 0.52
CA LEU A 88 -5.40 -4.98 1.93
C LEU A 88 -6.09 -3.61 2.05
N LEU A 89 -5.65 -2.63 1.26
CA LEU A 89 -6.29 -1.31 1.19
C LEU A 89 -7.72 -1.42 0.68
N ALA A 90 -7.95 -2.20 -0.38
CA ALA A 90 -9.28 -2.44 -0.94
C ALA A 90 -10.25 -3.01 0.11
N TYR A 91 -9.79 -3.99 0.90
CA TYR A 91 -10.58 -4.52 2.02
C TYR A 91 -10.93 -3.43 3.04
N CYS A 92 -9.98 -2.55 3.35
CA CYS A 92 -10.19 -1.49 4.34
C CYS A 92 -11.15 -0.39 3.85
N VAL A 93 -11.12 -0.05 2.56
CA VAL A 93 -11.98 1.02 2.01
C VAL A 93 -13.34 0.51 1.56
N GLU A 94 -13.53 -0.79 1.39
CA GLU A 94 -14.81 -1.37 0.99
C GLU A 94 -15.93 -0.93 1.96
N ASN A 95 -16.96 -0.31 1.41
CA ASN A 95 -18.12 0.15 2.17
C ASN A 95 -19.42 -0.41 1.57
N PRO A 96 -19.84 -1.59 2.01
CA PRO A 96 -21.03 -2.26 1.44
C PRO A 96 -22.32 -1.46 1.63
N SER A 97 -22.39 -0.58 2.64
CA SER A 97 -23.61 0.12 3.01
C SER A 97 -23.83 1.45 2.29
N ALA A 98 -22.74 2.12 1.87
CA ALA A 98 -22.81 3.46 1.29
C ALA A 98 -22.12 3.58 -0.09
N GLY A 99 -21.49 2.51 -0.55
CA GLY A 99 -20.63 2.57 -1.74
C GLY A 99 -19.39 3.43 -1.52
N GLY A 100 -18.54 3.56 -2.54
CA GLY A 100 -17.54 4.65 -2.66
C GLY A 100 -16.20 4.33 -2.10
N GLY A 101 -15.66 3.37 -1.61
CA GLY A 101 -14.23 3.18 -1.35
C GLY A 101 -13.50 2.84 -2.65
N ARG A 102 -12.37 3.45 -2.92
CA ARG A 102 -11.60 3.20 -4.14
C ARG A 102 -10.09 3.23 -3.89
N VAL A 103 -9.39 2.26 -4.46
CA VAL A 103 -7.93 2.22 -4.51
C VAL A 103 -7.49 2.31 -5.97
N ILE A 104 -6.69 3.31 -6.29
CA ILE A 104 -6.02 3.43 -7.57
C ILE A 104 -4.58 2.97 -7.36
N ALA A 105 -4.22 1.83 -7.93
CA ALA A 105 -2.90 1.25 -7.82
C ALA A 105 -2.09 1.53 -9.09
N VAL A 106 -0.86 2.02 -8.93
CA VAL A 106 0.05 2.28 -10.05
C VAL A 106 1.24 1.34 -9.95
N GLU A 107 1.56 0.70 -11.05
CA GLU A 107 2.75 -0.16 -11.18
C GLU A 107 3.50 0.18 -12.47
N PHE A 108 4.80 0.41 -12.32
CA PHE A 108 5.65 0.82 -13.45
C PHE A 108 5.96 -0.34 -14.40
N ILE A 109 6.12 -1.55 -13.87
CA ILE A 109 6.49 -2.74 -14.63
C ILE A 109 5.23 -3.42 -15.17
N PRO A 110 5.04 -3.49 -16.51
CA PRO A 110 3.81 -4.01 -17.11
C PRO A 110 3.44 -5.41 -16.66
N GLU A 111 4.43 -6.29 -16.54
CA GLU A 111 4.24 -7.69 -16.14
C GLU A 111 3.77 -7.79 -14.68
N LEU A 112 4.28 -6.92 -13.79
CA LEU A 112 3.83 -6.85 -12.40
C LEU A 112 2.45 -6.20 -12.29
N ALA A 113 2.13 -5.22 -13.12
CA ALA A 113 0.78 -4.67 -13.18
C ALA A 113 -0.27 -5.74 -13.54
N GLU A 114 0.04 -6.61 -14.54
CA GLU A 114 -0.83 -7.73 -14.89
C GLU A 114 -0.86 -8.80 -13.80
N PHE A 115 0.26 -9.07 -13.13
CA PHE A 115 0.32 -9.98 -11.98
C PHE A 115 -0.54 -9.47 -10.82
N ALA A 116 -0.43 -8.18 -10.49
CA ALA A 116 -1.28 -7.53 -9.49
C ALA A 116 -2.77 -7.67 -9.82
N LYS A 117 -3.17 -7.35 -11.06
CA LYS A 117 -4.57 -7.48 -11.51
C LYS A 117 -5.11 -8.90 -11.30
N LYS A 118 -4.35 -9.92 -11.74
CA LYS A 118 -4.75 -11.33 -11.57
C LYS A 118 -4.92 -11.72 -10.10
N ASN A 119 -4.02 -11.26 -9.23
CA ASN A 119 -4.08 -11.58 -7.82
C ASN A 119 -5.23 -10.87 -7.11
N ILE A 120 -5.42 -9.57 -7.37
CA ILE A 120 -6.49 -8.77 -6.77
C ILE A 120 -7.87 -9.26 -7.22
N ALA A 121 -8.00 -9.73 -8.47
CA ALA A 121 -9.24 -10.29 -9.02
C ALA A 121 -9.74 -11.52 -8.23
N LYS A 122 -8.85 -12.29 -7.58
CA LYS A 122 -9.24 -13.43 -6.72
C LYS A 122 -10.17 -13.01 -5.55
N TYR A 123 -10.16 -11.73 -5.21
CA TYR A 123 -10.96 -11.13 -4.14
C TYR A 123 -12.14 -10.29 -4.67
N ASN A 124 -12.38 -10.30 -5.98
CA ASN A 124 -13.45 -9.55 -6.68
C ASN A 124 -13.35 -8.02 -6.54
N PHE A 125 -12.23 -7.47 -6.06
CA PHE A 125 -12.11 -6.02 -5.83
C PHE A 125 -12.08 -5.22 -7.15
N ILE A 126 -11.59 -5.81 -8.25
CA ILE A 126 -11.63 -5.17 -9.58
C ILE A 126 -13.05 -5.21 -10.13
N GLU A 127 -13.73 -6.36 -10.06
CA GLU A 127 -15.10 -6.52 -10.55
C GLU A 127 -16.10 -5.61 -9.82
N LYS A 128 -15.91 -5.45 -8.51
CA LYS A 128 -16.69 -4.50 -7.69
C LYS A 128 -16.37 -3.03 -7.96
N GLY A 129 -15.37 -2.71 -8.79
CA GLY A 129 -14.93 -1.35 -9.06
C GLY A 129 -14.20 -0.66 -7.89
N ILE A 130 -13.78 -1.43 -6.86
CA ILE A 130 -13.06 -0.91 -5.70
C ILE A 130 -11.60 -0.65 -6.07
N VAL A 131 -10.99 -1.49 -6.92
CA VAL A 131 -9.60 -1.36 -7.35
C VAL A 131 -9.52 -1.10 -8.85
N GLU A 132 -8.72 -0.10 -9.21
CA GLU A 132 -8.20 0.12 -10.55
C GLU A 132 -6.68 -0.04 -10.53
N VAL A 133 -6.13 -0.84 -11.45
CA VAL A 133 -4.66 -0.99 -11.60
C VAL A 133 -4.23 -0.34 -12.91
N ILE A 134 -3.35 0.64 -12.80
CA ILE A 134 -2.79 1.42 -13.91
C ILE A 134 -1.31 1.01 -14.09
N CYS A 135 -0.94 0.63 -15.31
CA CYS A 135 0.47 0.46 -15.67
C CYS A 135 1.03 1.83 -16.07
N GLY A 136 2.06 2.30 -15.37
CA GLY A 136 2.69 3.60 -15.66
C GLY A 136 3.57 4.15 -14.56
N ASP A 137 4.10 5.35 -14.79
CA ASP A 137 4.90 6.08 -13.81
C ASP A 137 4.00 6.74 -12.76
N GLY A 138 4.11 6.29 -11.52
CA GLY A 138 3.42 6.86 -10.37
C GLY A 138 4.26 7.83 -9.54
N SER A 139 5.51 8.09 -9.90
CA SER A 139 6.44 8.90 -9.09
C SER A 139 5.95 10.31 -8.80
N ARG A 140 5.13 10.88 -9.70
CA ARG A 140 4.47 12.17 -9.56
C ARG A 140 3.00 12.08 -9.14
N GLY A 141 2.52 10.87 -8.82
CA GLY A 141 1.11 10.63 -8.52
C GLY A 141 0.21 10.61 -9.75
N LEU A 142 -1.06 10.92 -9.54
CA LEU A 142 -2.10 10.96 -10.57
C LEU A 142 -2.93 12.26 -10.44
N GLU A 143 -2.38 13.37 -10.89
CA GLU A 143 -2.98 14.70 -10.74
C GLU A 143 -4.44 14.75 -11.26
N LYS A 144 -4.71 14.12 -12.41
CA LYS A 144 -6.07 14.07 -13.00
C LYS A 144 -7.08 13.32 -12.12
N GLN A 145 -6.62 12.52 -11.21
CA GLN A 145 -7.46 11.78 -10.26
C GLN A 145 -7.40 12.33 -8.83
N ALA A 146 -6.57 13.35 -8.56
CA ALA A 146 -6.53 14.03 -7.27
C ALA A 146 -7.87 14.76 -6.97
N PRO A 147 -8.17 15.09 -5.70
CA PRO A 147 -7.38 14.77 -4.52
C PRO A 147 -7.67 13.38 -3.95
N PHE A 148 -6.73 12.86 -3.13
CA PHE A 148 -6.81 11.58 -2.45
C PHE A 148 -6.96 11.77 -0.93
N ASP A 149 -7.69 10.87 -0.28
CA ASP A 149 -7.75 10.81 1.18
C ASP A 149 -6.44 10.30 1.76
N LYS A 150 -5.82 9.34 1.06
CA LYS A 150 -4.56 8.71 1.46
C LYS A 150 -3.70 8.45 0.22
N ILE A 151 -2.38 8.50 0.42
CA ILE A 151 -1.39 8.05 -0.56
C ILE A 151 -0.39 7.15 0.16
N ILE A 152 -0.05 6.02 -0.43
CA ILE A 152 0.99 5.12 0.07
C ILE A 152 1.94 4.79 -1.07
N VAL A 153 3.23 4.72 -0.77
CA VAL A 153 4.28 4.39 -1.75
C VAL A 153 5.08 3.22 -1.23
N ALA A 154 5.20 2.15 -2.02
CA ALA A 154 5.90 0.93 -1.65
C ALA A 154 7.34 0.86 -2.19
N ALA A 155 7.92 1.99 -2.59
CA ALA A 155 9.27 2.13 -3.10
C ALA A 155 9.94 3.38 -2.52
N SER A 156 11.28 3.38 -2.38
CA SER A 156 12.02 4.46 -1.72
C SER A 156 12.29 5.63 -2.65
N ALA A 157 11.83 6.82 -2.26
CA ALA A 157 12.18 8.08 -2.89
C ALA A 157 13.54 8.60 -2.39
N THR A 158 14.20 9.45 -3.18
CA THR A 158 15.47 10.09 -2.82
C THR A 158 15.28 11.39 -2.04
N GLN A 159 14.10 12.01 -2.15
CA GLN A 159 13.76 13.31 -1.56
C GLN A 159 12.25 13.40 -1.24
N GLU A 160 11.84 14.45 -0.53
CA GLU A 160 10.42 14.69 -0.24
C GLU A 160 9.58 14.76 -1.52
N PRO A 161 8.43 14.09 -1.57
CA PRO A 161 7.59 13.99 -2.76
C PRO A 161 6.58 15.14 -2.83
N GLU A 162 7.01 16.34 -3.18
CA GLU A 162 6.17 17.54 -3.19
C GLU A 162 4.92 17.38 -4.06
N GLU A 163 5.02 16.69 -5.22
CA GLU A 163 3.89 16.49 -6.11
C GLU A 163 2.83 15.56 -5.49
N LEU A 164 3.24 14.55 -4.73
CA LEU A 164 2.28 13.67 -4.03
C LEU A 164 1.61 14.38 -2.87
N LYS A 165 2.35 15.21 -2.13
CA LYS A 165 1.81 16.00 -1.02
C LYS A 165 0.69 16.94 -1.46
N LYS A 166 0.83 17.60 -2.61
CA LYS A 166 -0.21 18.48 -3.20
C LYS A 166 -1.49 17.74 -3.55
N GLN A 167 -1.41 16.44 -3.87
CA GLN A 167 -2.55 15.62 -4.27
C GLN A 167 -3.35 15.05 -3.07
N LEU A 168 -2.93 15.32 -1.83
CA LEU A 168 -3.72 14.96 -0.64
C LEU A 168 -4.86 15.95 -0.39
N LYS A 169 -5.96 15.45 0.15
CA LYS A 169 -6.97 16.29 0.83
C LYS A 169 -6.39 16.88 2.12
N ILE A 170 -6.94 17.98 2.61
CA ILE A 170 -6.67 18.45 3.97
C ILE A 170 -7.10 17.35 4.96
N GLY A 171 -6.25 17.03 5.93
CA GLY A 171 -6.38 15.89 6.83
C GLY A 171 -5.92 14.55 6.23
N GLY A 172 -5.56 14.53 4.94
CA GLY A 172 -5.05 13.35 4.24
C GLY A 172 -3.65 12.95 4.73
N ARG A 173 -3.29 11.68 4.50
CA ARG A 173 -2.02 11.09 4.91
C ARG A 173 -1.25 10.53 3.73
N LEU A 174 0.05 10.79 3.69
CA LEU A 174 1.01 10.15 2.79
C LEU A 174 2.00 9.34 3.62
N VAL A 175 2.13 8.05 3.31
CA VAL A 175 3.15 7.17 3.88
C VAL A 175 4.09 6.75 2.76
N ILE A 176 5.37 7.06 2.90
CA ILE A 176 6.37 6.85 1.85
C ILE A 176 7.75 6.56 2.45
N PRO A 177 8.48 5.58 1.93
CA PRO A 177 9.90 5.46 2.23
C PRO A 177 10.71 6.58 1.57
N ILE A 178 11.61 7.19 2.34
CA ILE A 178 12.62 8.11 1.81
C ILE A 178 13.95 7.64 2.36
N LYS A 179 14.86 7.20 1.47
CA LYS A 179 16.13 6.56 1.84
C LYS A 179 15.89 5.33 2.74
N GLU A 180 16.39 5.35 3.98
CA GLU A 180 16.31 4.25 4.94
C GLU A 180 15.23 4.46 6.03
N SER A 181 14.28 5.36 5.80
CA SER A 181 13.22 5.69 6.75
C SER A 181 11.85 5.67 6.08
N ILE A 182 10.81 5.25 6.82
CA ILE A 182 9.42 5.50 6.45
C ILE A 182 9.04 6.88 6.99
N TRP A 183 8.40 7.68 6.15
CA TRP A 183 7.88 8.99 6.50
C TRP A 183 6.36 9.00 6.45
N LEU A 184 5.75 9.63 7.45
CA LEU A 184 4.35 10.00 7.47
C LEU A 184 4.24 11.51 7.31
N PHE A 185 3.47 11.95 6.32
CA PHE A 185 3.05 13.34 6.14
C PHE A 185 1.54 13.43 6.34
N ILE A 186 1.09 14.38 7.18
CA ILE A 186 -0.34 14.66 7.39
C ILE A 186 -0.59 16.09 6.94
N ARG A 187 -1.41 16.29 5.91
CA ARG A 187 -1.74 17.62 5.42
C ARG A 187 -2.65 18.35 6.40
N LYS A 188 -2.19 19.44 6.99
CA LYS A 188 -2.96 20.24 7.95
C LYS A 188 -3.81 21.31 7.28
N ASP A 189 -3.24 21.97 6.27
CA ASP A 189 -3.89 22.98 5.44
C ASP A 189 -3.24 23.00 4.03
N GLU A 190 -3.38 24.09 3.29
CA GLU A 190 -2.86 24.19 1.92
C GLU A 190 -1.34 24.11 1.82
N GLU A 191 -0.60 24.62 2.82
CA GLU A 191 0.85 24.75 2.81
C GLU A 191 1.54 23.90 3.89
N ASN A 192 0.85 23.57 4.99
CA ASN A 192 1.47 22.98 6.16
C ASN A 192 1.23 21.48 6.28
N PHE A 193 2.28 20.76 6.64
CA PHE A 193 2.29 19.31 6.88
C PHE A 193 2.92 19.00 8.24
N GLU A 194 2.26 18.14 9.01
CA GLU A 194 2.91 17.43 10.11
C GLU A 194 3.74 16.30 9.51
N LYS A 195 4.97 16.11 10.00
CA LYS A 195 5.92 15.11 9.50
C LYS A 195 6.41 14.25 10.65
N GLN A 196 6.49 12.93 10.41
CA GLN A 196 7.08 11.98 11.35
C GLN A 196 7.98 11.03 10.59
N GLU A 197 9.17 10.78 11.13
CA GLU A 197 10.18 9.87 10.57
C GLU A 197 10.30 8.60 11.41
N PHE A 198 10.42 7.46 10.72
CA PHE A 198 10.60 6.14 11.33
C PHE A 198 11.78 5.46 10.62
N PRO A 199 12.99 5.48 11.22
CA PRO A 199 14.20 4.91 10.61
C PRO A 199 14.24 3.38 10.70
N GLY A 200 15.13 2.78 9.89
CA GLY A 200 15.45 1.34 9.95
C GLY A 200 14.67 0.48 8.95
N PHE A 201 14.22 1.06 7.84
CA PHE A 201 13.51 0.36 6.78
C PHE A 201 14.27 0.45 5.45
N ALA A 202 14.31 -0.66 4.71
CA ALA A 202 14.89 -0.71 3.37
C ALA A 202 13.83 -1.07 2.33
N PHE A 203 13.84 -0.35 1.22
CA PHE A 203 12.93 -0.56 0.10
C PHE A 203 13.69 -0.53 -1.23
N VAL A 204 13.11 -1.15 -2.24
CA VAL A 204 13.55 -0.97 -3.63
C VAL A 204 13.38 0.49 -4.04
N PRO A 205 14.25 1.02 -4.94
CA PRO A 205 14.13 2.39 -5.41
C PRO A 205 12.80 2.66 -6.12
N LEU A 206 12.24 3.86 -5.92
CA LEU A 206 11.12 4.34 -6.74
C LEU A 206 11.64 4.64 -8.15
N ILE A 207 11.11 3.87 -9.12
CA ILE A 207 11.46 4.04 -10.53
C ILE A 207 10.67 5.22 -11.09
N ASN A 208 11.33 6.11 -11.81
CA ASN A 208 10.74 7.20 -12.57
C ASN A 208 11.18 7.08 -14.04
N GLY A 209 10.26 7.35 -14.95
CA GLY A 209 10.49 7.36 -16.38
C GLY A 209 11.07 8.68 -16.87
#